data_17e1e8840b548515a17f7aae92ef9e78
#
_entry.id   17e1e8840b548515a17f7aae92ef9e78
#
_cell.length_a   1.000
_cell.length_b   1.000
_cell.length_c   1.000
_cell.angle_alpha   90.00
_cell.angle_beta   90.00
_cell.angle_gamma   90.00
#
_symmetry.space_group_name_H-M   'P 1'
#
loop_
_entity.id
_entity.type
_entity.pdbx_description
1 polymer ?
#
loop_
_entity_poly.entity_id
_entity_poly.type
_entity_poly.pdbx_seq_one_letter_code
_entity_poly.pdbx_strand_id
1 'polypeptide(L)'
;MPIRSVYEGGQAGEPILRVRGLSVGFGGPLVLENLDLDVYRGEILAIVGASGTGKSVLTRAILGLAPRLAGTVEAFGIPYGTEGVPRDIEKRWGVLFQHGALFSALTVAQNVAIPIREYLDLPEGLIDALAKLKIEIVGLKMTDFDKLPSELSGGMTKRAAIARALALDPEVVFLDEPTSGLDPISASAFDKLIRDLRDTLGLTVVMVTHDLDSLYAIADRIAVIGDKHILVEGDLQKMVHFDHPWVNEYFNGERARSAMAPAGG
;
A
#
# COMPACT_ATOMS: atom_id res chain seq x y z
N MET A 1 -22.04 7.28 -11.94
CA MET A 1 -21.18 8.42 -12.30
C MET A 1 -19.75 7.95 -12.06
N PRO A 2 -18.85 7.94 -13.05
CA PRO A 2 -17.46 7.62 -12.80
C PRO A 2 -16.89 8.72 -11.91
N ILE A 3 -16.24 8.33 -10.81
CA ILE A 3 -15.47 9.22 -9.96
C ILE A 3 -14.33 9.72 -10.84
N ARG A 4 -14.38 10.98 -11.25
CA ARG A 4 -13.30 11.61 -12.01
C ARG A 4 -12.04 11.56 -11.16
N SER A 5 -10.94 11.09 -11.78
CA SER A 5 -9.59 11.18 -11.24
C SER A 5 -9.35 12.59 -10.72
N VAL A 6 -8.87 12.70 -9.49
CA VAL A 6 -8.55 13.98 -8.81
C VAL A 6 -7.42 14.74 -9.53
N TYR A 7 -6.84 14.17 -10.58
CA TYR A 7 -5.71 14.67 -11.36
C TYR A 7 -6.08 15.23 -12.73
N GLU A 8 -7.22 15.93 -12.87
CA GLU A 8 -7.38 16.88 -13.97
C GLU A 8 -6.93 18.28 -13.52
N GLY A 9 -5.67 18.61 -13.79
CA GLY A 9 -5.17 19.99 -13.80
C GLY A 9 -5.08 20.71 -12.44
N GLY A 10 -4.03 20.44 -11.66
CA GLY A 10 -3.37 21.53 -10.95
C GLY A 10 -3.89 22.01 -9.59
N GLN A 11 -4.78 21.29 -8.89
CA GLN A 11 -4.93 21.47 -7.44
C GLN A 11 -5.13 20.10 -6.79
N ALA A 12 -4.06 19.59 -6.16
CA ALA A 12 -4.20 18.46 -5.24
C ALA A 12 -5.19 18.86 -4.13
N GLY A 13 -6.22 18.03 -3.90
CA GLY A 13 -7.14 18.18 -2.77
C GLY A 13 -6.39 18.17 -1.45
N GLU A 14 -7.09 18.35 -0.32
CA GLU A 14 -6.45 18.19 0.99
C GLU A 14 -5.88 16.77 1.14
N PRO A 15 -4.60 16.64 1.60
CA PRO A 15 -4.01 15.33 1.82
C PRO A 15 -4.74 14.59 2.94
N ILE A 16 -4.99 13.30 2.72
CA ILE A 16 -5.57 12.39 3.72
C ILE A 16 -4.52 11.96 4.76
N LEU A 17 -3.24 12.00 4.37
CA LEU A 17 -2.09 11.71 5.23
C LEU A 17 -1.02 12.76 4.99
N ARG A 18 -0.49 13.37 6.06
CA ARG A 18 0.63 14.31 6.05
C ARG A 18 1.76 13.82 6.93
N VAL A 19 2.95 13.81 6.40
CA VAL A 19 4.19 13.53 7.14
C VAL A 19 5.07 14.77 7.06
N ARG A 20 5.57 15.25 8.19
CA ARG A 20 6.41 16.45 8.25
C ARG A 20 7.62 16.22 9.15
N GLY A 21 8.81 16.48 8.61
CA GLY A 21 10.07 16.42 9.34
C GLY A 21 10.37 15.04 9.94
N LEU A 22 9.85 13.96 9.36
CA LEU A 22 9.95 12.62 9.94
C LEU A 22 11.40 12.14 9.97
N SER A 23 11.87 11.79 11.16
CA SER A 23 13.18 11.17 11.36
C SER A 23 13.04 9.85 12.11
N VAL A 24 13.66 8.80 11.56
CA VAL A 24 13.58 7.42 12.08
C VAL A 24 14.98 6.83 12.21
N GLY A 25 15.25 6.17 13.33
CA GLY A 25 16.52 5.49 13.60
C GLY A 25 16.35 4.42 14.68
N PHE A 26 17.32 3.50 14.77
CA PHE A 26 17.27 2.33 15.65
C PHE A 26 18.53 2.25 16.55
N GLY A 27 18.89 3.37 17.18
CA GLY A 27 20.07 3.45 18.07
C GLY A 27 21.41 3.60 17.32
N GLY A 28 21.38 3.82 16.02
CA GLY A 28 22.52 4.08 15.14
C GLY A 28 22.25 5.29 14.22
N PRO A 29 22.86 5.33 13.03
CA PRO A 29 22.56 6.36 12.03
C PRO A 29 21.07 6.38 11.69
N LEU A 30 20.55 7.58 11.38
CA LEU A 30 19.18 7.73 10.91
C LEU A 30 18.98 6.97 9.60
N VAL A 31 17.83 6.30 9.50
CA VAL A 31 17.36 5.64 8.26
C VAL A 31 16.59 6.64 7.41
N LEU A 32 15.76 7.47 8.07
CA LEU A 32 15.06 8.59 7.45
C LEU A 32 15.39 9.85 8.25
N GLU A 33 15.52 10.98 7.57
CA GLU A 33 15.94 12.24 8.16
C GLU A 33 15.16 13.41 7.54
N ASN A 34 14.40 14.14 8.37
CA ASN A 34 13.61 15.31 7.98
C ASN A 34 12.75 15.07 6.72
N LEU A 35 12.05 13.94 6.66
CA LEU A 35 11.27 13.54 5.50
C LEU A 35 9.87 14.13 5.55
N ASP A 36 9.46 14.78 4.46
CA ASP A 36 8.11 15.25 4.22
C ASP A 36 7.43 14.40 3.14
N LEU A 37 6.13 14.11 3.31
CA LEU A 37 5.32 13.40 2.31
C LEU A 37 3.85 13.72 2.53
N ASP A 38 3.14 13.98 1.44
CA ASP A 38 1.68 14.06 1.41
C ASP A 38 1.09 12.87 0.65
N VAL A 39 -0.05 12.36 1.11
CA VAL A 39 -0.85 11.36 0.38
C VAL A 39 -2.24 11.95 0.17
N TYR A 40 -2.70 11.95 -1.07
CA TYR A 40 -3.99 12.54 -1.43
C TYR A 40 -5.08 11.47 -1.54
N ARG A 41 -6.32 11.88 -1.25
CA ARG A 41 -7.46 10.97 -1.28
C ARG A 41 -7.68 10.38 -2.68
N GLY A 42 -7.86 9.06 -2.75
CA GLY A 42 -8.19 8.33 -3.99
C GLY A 42 -7.02 8.11 -4.95
N GLU A 43 -5.78 8.50 -4.58
CA GLU A 43 -4.60 8.19 -5.39
C GLU A 43 -4.00 6.82 -5.07
N ILE A 44 -3.27 6.28 -6.00
CA ILE A 44 -2.28 5.22 -5.78
C ILE A 44 -0.91 5.88 -5.77
N LEU A 45 -0.38 6.13 -4.57
CA LEU A 45 0.98 6.63 -4.37
C LEU A 45 1.95 5.45 -4.29
N ALA A 46 2.91 5.39 -5.21
CA ALA A 46 3.99 4.41 -5.15
C ALA A 46 5.24 5.01 -4.52
N ILE A 47 5.82 4.32 -3.54
CA ILE A 47 7.09 4.67 -2.88
C ILE A 47 8.17 3.75 -3.42
N VAL A 48 9.18 4.33 -4.06
CA VAL A 48 10.29 3.61 -4.68
C VAL A 48 11.64 4.11 -4.15
N GLY A 49 12.71 3.37 -4.42
CA GLY A 49 14.08 3.72 -4.02
C GLY A 49 14.96 2.48 -3.97
N ALA A 50 16.26 2.66 -3.87
CA ALA A 50 17.22 1.57 -3.76
C ALA A 50 16.92 0.66 -2.54
N SER A 51 17.49 -0.55 -2.53
CA SER A 51 17.38 -1.42 -1.36
C SER A 51 18.01 -0.76 -0.13
N GLY A 52 17.33 -0.84 1.01
CA GLY A 52 17.82 -0.27 2.27
C GLY A 52 17.60 1.25 2.44
N THR A 53 16.98 1.96 1.51
CA THR A 53 16.72 3.43 1.63
C THR A 53 15.64 3.80 2.64
N GLY A 54 14.95 2.84 3.26
CA GLY A 54 13.96 3.12 4.31
C GLY A 54 12.51 3.10 3.85
N LYS A 55 12.16 2.61 2.66
CA LYS A 55 10.77 2.53 2.15
C LYS A 55 9.80 1.88 3.15
N SER A 56 10.06 0.63 3.53
CA SER A 56 9.22 -0.08 4.51
C SER A 56 9.34 0.51 5.93
N VAL A 57 10.45 1.21 6.23
CA VAL A 57 10.61 1.93 7.49
C VAL A 57 9.67 3.14 7.53
N LEU A 58 9.55 3.89 6.42
CA LEU A 58 8.59 5.00 6.30
C LEU A 58 7.16 4.51 6.56
N THR A 59 6.74 3.46 5.87
CA THR A 59 5.40 2.90 6.04
C THR A 59 5.17 2.45 7.49
N ARG A 60 6.13 1.73 8.08
CA ARG A 60 6.04 1.29 9.48
C ARG A 60 6.03 2.46 10.46
N ALA A 61 6.77 3.53 10.22
CA ALA A 61 6.76 4.72 11.07
C ALA A 61 5.41 5.45 11.01
N ILE A 62 4.81 5.53 9.83
CA ILE A 62 3.43 6.05 9.65
C ILE A 62 2.45 5.19 10.44
N LEU A 63 2.52 3.87 10.33
CA LEU A 63 1.66 2.91 11.03
C LEU A 63 1.94 2.78 12.53
N GLY A 64 2.89 3.54 13.10
CA GLY A 64 3.27 3.44 14.51
C GLY A 64 4.04 2.17 14.87
N LEU A 65 4.50 1.40 13.88
CA LEU A 65 5.24 0.14 14.04
C LEU A 65 6.78 0.32 14.04
N ALA A 66 7.26 1.54 13.87
CA ALA A 66 8.68 1.90 13.99
C ALA A 66 8.84 3.18 14.81
N PRO A 67 9.94 3.31 15.59
CA PRO A 67 10.15 4.46 16.45
C PRO A 67 10.35 5.73 15.61
N ARG A 68 9.62 6.79 15.93
CA ARG A 68 9.83 8.13 15.38
C ARG A 68 10.67 8.93 16.34
N LEU A 69 11.80 9.47 15.91
CA LEU A 69 12.70 10.29 16.73
C LEU A 69 12.36 11.77 16.63
N ALA A 70 11.79 12.21 15.48
CA ALA A 70 11.31 13.56 15.25
C ALA A 70 10.23 13.56 14.17
N GLY A 71 9.54 14.70 14.03
CA GLY A 71 8.51 14.92 13.03
C GLY A 71 7.11 14.59 13.53
N THR A 72 6.14 14.90 12.68
CA THR A 72 4.71 14.68 12.93
C THR A 72 4.08 13.88 11.79
N VAL A 73 3.10 13.06 12.14
CA VAL A 73 2.23 12.39 11.18
C VAL A 73 0.79 12.78 11.50
N GLU A 74 0.05 13.18 10.50
CA GLU A 74 -1.36 13.49 10.58
C GLU A 74 -2.10 12.59 9.60
N ALA A 75 -3.11 11.87 10.05
CA ALA A 75 -3.99 11.10 9.19
C ALA A 75 -5.44 11.52 9.43
N PHE A 76 -6.20 11.74 8.35
CA PHE A 76 -7.60 12.15 8.42
C PHE A 76 -7.84 13.45 9.22
N GLY A 77 -6.87 14.37 9.21
CA GLY A 77 -6.91 15.62 10.00
C GLY A 77 -6.56 15.43 11.49
N ILE A 78 -6.17 14.23 11.92
CA ILE A 78 -5.82 13.92 13.31
C ILE A 78 -4.30 13.71 13.41
N PRO A 79 -3.57 14.63 14.07
CA PRO A 79 -2.15 14.41 14.32
C PRO A 79 -1.94 13.37 15.41
N TYR A 80 -0.89 12.54 15.26
CA TYR A 80 -0.49 11.58 16.26
C TYR A 80 1.04 11.50 16.42
N GLY A 81 1.45 11.31 17.66
CA GLY A 81 2.85 11.33 18.06
C GLY A 81 3.46 9.95 18.26
N THR A 82 4.51 9.91 19.08
CA THR A 82 5.24 8.68 19.42
C THR A 82 4.49 7.76 20.39
N GLU A 83 3.38 8.22 20.94
CA GLU A 83 2.55 7.46 21.91
C GLU A 83 1.70 6.36 21.25
N GLY A 84 1.79 6.24 19.92
CA GLY A 84 1.03 5.26 19.14
C GLY A 84 0.01 5.92 18.21
N VAL A 85 -0.67 5.09 17.44
CA VAL A 85 -1.73 5.49 16.52
C VAL A 85 -3.06 5.44 17.25
N PRO A 86 -3.91 6.49 17.19
CA PRO A 86 -5.25 6.43 17.75
C PRO A 86 -6.10 5.33 17.11
N ARG A 87 -6.88 4.62 17.91
CA ARG A 87 -7.75 3.51 17.44
C ARG A 87 -8.72 3.93 16.32
N ASP A 88 -9.16 5.18 16.34
CA ASP A 88 -10.04 5.73 15.29
C ASP A 88 -9.32 5.91 13.95
N ILE A 89 -8.00 6.06 13.95
CA ILE A 89 -7.17 6.07 12.75
C ILE A 89 -6.92 4.62 12.30
N GLU A 90 -6.56 3.71 13.23
CA GLU A 90 -6.27 2.30 12.92
C GLU A 90 -7.41 1.59 12.20
N LYS A 91 -8.66 1.90 12.53
CA LYS A 91 -9.85 1.35 11.86
C LYS A 91 -10.00 1.78 10.41
N ARG A 92 -9.39 2.91 10.03
CA ARG A 92 -9.58 3.57 8.74
C ARG A 92 -8.47 3.23 7.74
N TRP A 93 -7.53 2.37 8.11
CA TRP A 93 -6.53 1.85 7.20
C TRP A 93 -6.38 0.34 7.26
N GLY A 94 -5.98 -0.23 6.13
CA GLY A 94 -5.63 -1.63 6.00
C GLY A 94 -4.16 -1.80 5.66
N VAL A 95 -3.59 -2.95 6.00
CA VAL A 95 -2.18 -3.22 5.72
C VAL A 95 -2.01 -4.59 5.09
N LEU A 96 -1.31 -4.64 3.96
CA LEU A 96 -0.78 -5.85 3.37
C LEU A 96 0.74 -5.84 3.50
N PHE A 97 1.28 -6.72 4.34
CA PHE A 97 2.73 -6.92 4.50
C PHE A 97 3.29 -7.82 3.39
N GLN A 98 4.59 -7.73 3.15
CA GLN A 98 5.32 -8.36 2.04
C GLN A 98 4.94 -9.83 1.77
N HIS A 99 4.78 -10.66 2.79
CA HIS A 99 4.40 -12.08 2.64
C HIS A 99 2.93 -12.37 2.96
N GLY A 100 2.06 -11.33 2.95
CA GLY A 100 0.66 -11.43 3.33
C GLY A 100 0.44 -11.51 4.84
N ALA A 101 1.38 -12.05 5.60
CA ALA A 101 1.34 -12.20 7.07
C ALA A 101 0.02 -12.81 7.59
N LEU A 102 -0.52 -13.80 6.90
CA LEU A 102 -1.68 -14.54 7.37
C LEU A 102 -1.28 -15.45 8.54
N PHE A 103 -2.18 -15.60 9.50
CA PHE A 103 -2.02 -16.57 10.57
C PHE A 103 -2.15 -17.98 10.02
N SER A 104 -1.06 -18.74 10.06
CA SER A 104 -0.94 -20.06 9.40
C SER A 104 -1.90 -21.13 9.97
N ALA A 105 -2.30 -20.99 11.24
CA ALA A 105 -3.22 -21.90 11.92
C ALA A 105 -4.71 -21.54 11.73
N LEU A 106 -5.01 -20.44 11.05
CA LEU A 106 -6.37 -19.97 10.82
C LEU A 106 -6.74 -20.11 9.34
N THR A 107 -8.01 -20.42 9.07
CA THR A 107 -8.53 -20.44 7.70
C THR A 107 -8.52 -19.05 7.06
N VAL A 108 -8.76 -18.96 5.77
CA VAL A 108 -8.92 -17.68 5.06
C VAL A 108 -10.03 -16.84 5.71
N ALA A 109 -11.20 -17.41 5.93
CA ALA A 109 -12.31 -16.71 6.57
C ALA A 109 -11.97 -16.23 7.98
N GLN A 110 -11.32 -17.06 8.78
CA GLN A 110 -10.87 -16.68 10.13
C GLN A 110 -9.84 -15.56 10.10
N ASN A 111 -8.88 -15.58 9.17
CA ASN A 111 -7.91 -14.49 9.00
C ASN A 111 -8.58 -13.16 8.70
N VAL A 112 -9.56 -13.16 7.79
CA VAL A 112 -10.30 -11.94 7.41
C VAL A 112 -11.23 -11.47 8.54
N ALA A 113 -11.76 -12.38 9.36
CA ALA A 113 -12.63 -12.06 10.49
C ALA A 113 -11.88 -11.40 11.67
N ILE A 114 -10.54 -11.56 11.80
CA ILE A 114 -9.76 -11.03 12.94
C ILE A 114 -9.98 -9.53 13.14
N PRO A 115 -9.77 -8.64 12.17
CA PRO A 115 -9.96 -7.21 12.38
C PRO A 115 -11.42 -6.88 12.76
N ILE A 116 -12.39 -7.59 12.19
CA ILE A 116 -13.82 -7.38 12.49
C ILE A 116 -14.08 -7.69 13.98
N ARG A 117 -13.61 -8.83 14.49
CA ARG A 117 -13.75 -9.22 15.90
C ARG A 117 -13.02 -8.27 16.86
N GLU A 118 -11.86 -7.76 16.47
CA GLU A 118 -11.05 -6.88 17.32
C GLU A 118 -11.67 -5.49 17.48
N TYR A 119 -12.29 -4.97 16.42
CA TYR A 119 -12.73 -3.59 16.39
C TYR A 119 -14.25 -3.40 16.47
N LEU A 120 -15.04 -4.44 16.16
CA LEU A 120 -16.50 -4.34 16.11
C LEU A 120 -17.14 -5.35 17.06
N ASP A 121 -18.13 -4.90 17.83
CA ASP A 121 -18.94 -5.76 18.69
C ASP A 121 -20.17 -6.25 17.90
N LEU A 122 -19.99 -7.36 17.16
CA LEU A 122 -21.00 -7.93 16.27
C LEU A 122 -21.24 -9.41 16.58
N PRO A 123 -22.46 -9.94 16.34
CA PRO A 123 -22.72 -11.37 16.40
C PRO A 123 -21.85 -12.16 15.42
N GLU A 124 -21.37 -13.36 15.82
CA GLU A 124 -20.48 -14.21 15.02
C GLU A 124 -21.01 -14.47 13.59
N GLY A 125 -22.31 -14.73 13.44
CA GLY A 125 -22.89 -14.95 12.11
C GLY A 125 -22.78 -13.74 11.18
N LEU A 126 -22.78 -12.52 11.72
CA LEU A 126 -22.58 -11.31 10.93
C LEU A 126 -21.09 -11.11 10.59
N ILE A 127 -20.19 -11.41 11.54
CA ILE A 127 -18.74 -11.38 11.31
C ILE A 127 -18.37 -12.33 10.17
N ASP A 128 -18.88 -13.57 10.20
CA ASP A 128 -18.65 -14.56 9.15
C ASP A 128 -19.19 -14.10 7.79
N ALA A 129 -20.38 -13.51 7.76
CA ALA A 129 -20.96 -12.98 6.53
C ALA A 129 -20.13 -11.83 5.95
N LEU A 130 -19.66 -10.90 6.79
CA LEU A 130 -18.79 -9.81 6.38
C LEU A 130 -17.44 -10.33 5.87
N ALA A 131 -16.81 -11.28 6.57
CA ALA A 131 -15.56 -11.89 6.14
C ALA A 131 -15.71 -12.56 4.76
N LYS A 132 -16.79 -13.31 4.54
CA LYS A 132 -17.11 -13.94 3.25
C LYS A 132 -17.25 -12.91 2.15
N LEU A 133 -17.98 -11.82 2.39
CA LEU A 133 -18.13 -10.73 1.44
C LEU A 133 -16.76 -10.14 1.03
N LYS A 134 -15.86 -9.89 1.99
CA LYS A 134 -14.53 -9.37 1.69
C LYS A 134 -13.68 -10.33 0.86
N ILE A 135 -13.82 -11.62 1.11
CA ILE A 135 -13.12 -12.68 0.35
C ILE A 135 -13.64 -12.75 -1.09
N GLU A 136 -14.94 -12.61 -1.31
CA GLU A 136 -15.54 -12.57 -2.65
C GLU A 136 -15.15 -11.32 -3.43
N ILE A 137 -15.11 -10.14 -2.79
CA ILE A 137 -14.71 -8.87 -3.40
C ILE A 137 -13.30 -8.95 -4.02
N VAL A 138 -12.38 -9.70 -3.41
CA VAL A 138 -11.03 -9.90 -3.93
C VAL A 138 -10.92 -11.06 -4.94
N GLY A 139 -12.04 -11.67 -5.32
CA GLY A 139 -12.13 -12.71 -6.34
C GLY A 139 -11.67 -14.10 -5.88
N LEU A 140 -11.68 -14.39 -4.58
CA LEU A 140 -11.56 -15.74 -4.06
C LEU A 140 -12.93 -16.44 -4.09
N LYS A 141 -12.93 -17.76 -4.24
CA LYS A 141 -14.14 -18.57 -4.33
C LYS A 141 -14.64 -18.99 -2.95
N MET A 142 -15.92 -19.34 -2.83
CA MET A 142 -16.49 -19.90 -1.60
C MET A 142 -15.75 -21.16 -1.11
N THR A 143 -15.22 -21.96 -2.04
CA THR A 143 -14.42 -23.16 -1.71
C THR A 143 -13.06 -22.85 -1.08
N ASP A 144 -12.66 -21.58 -1.05
CA ASP A 144 -11.37 -21.17 -0.49
C ASP A 144 -11.51 -20.68 0.96
N PHE A 145 -12.72 -20.47 1.47
CA PHE A 145 -12.96 -19.88 2.80
C PHE A 145 -12.38 -20.71 3.94
N ASP A 146 -12.52 -22.03 3.86
CA ASP A 146 -12.07 -22.95 4.89
C ASP A 146 -10.63 -23.45 4.70
N LYS A 147 -9.95 -23.00 3.63
CA LYS A 147 -8.55 -23.35 3.38
C LYS A 147 -7.61 -22.65 4.37
N LEU A 148 -6.55 -23.35 4.73
CA LEU A 148 -5.41 -22.79 5.44
C LEU A 148 -4.48 -22.03 4.45
N PRO A 149 -3.68 -21.06 4.91
CA PRO A 149 -2.71 -20.37 4.06
C PRO A 149 -1.75 -21.28 3.31
N SER A 150 -1.40 -22.45 3.86
CA SER A 150 -0.55 -23.45 3.24
C SER A 150 -1.18 -24.14 2.02
N GLU A 151 -2.50 -24.04 1.85
CA GLU A 151 -3.24 -24.63 0.75
C GLU A 151 -3.50 -23.63 -0.39
N LEU A 152 -3.01 -22.39 -0.24
CA LEU A 152 -3.20 -21.33 -1.20
C LEU A 152 -2.00 -21.18 -2.16
N SER A 153 -2.28 -20.79 -3.40
CA SER A 153 -1.22 -20.27 -4.28
C SER A 153 -0.74 -18.89 -3.80
N GLY A 154 0.44 -18.44 -4.25
CA GLY A 154 0.96 -17.12 -3.90
C GLY A 154 -0.04 -15.98 -4.19
N GLY A 155 -0.68 -16.00 -5.36
CA GLY A 155 -1.70 -15.02 -5.71
C GLY A 155 -2.95 -15.10 -4.82
N MET A 156 -3.40 -16.30 -4.44
CA MET A 156 -4.51 -16.48 -3.51
C MET A 156 -4.14 -15.98 -2.10
N THR A 157 -2.92 -16.22 -1.63
CA THR A 157 -2.41 -15.70 -0.36
C THR A 157 -2.45 -14.17 -0.33
N LYS A 158 -1.99 -13.50 -1.40
CA LYS A 158 -2.05 -12.05 -1.52
C LYS A 158 -3.50 -11.53 -1.54
N ARG A 159 -4.41 -12.22 -2.26
CA ARG A 159 -5.85 -11.90 -2.26
C ARG A 159 -6.50 -12.06 -0.88
N ALA A 160 -6.19 -13.11 -0.15
CA ALA A 160 -6.67 -13.30 1.23
C ALA A 160 -6.13 -12.21 2.17
N ALA A 161 -4.87 -11.81 2.00
CA ALA A 161 -4.27 -10.75 2.80
C ALA A 161 -4.88 -9.38 2.51
N ILE A 162 -5.21 -9.06 1.23
CA ILE A 162 -5.93 -7.82 0.92
C ILE A 162 -7.38 -7.87 1.40
N ALA A 163 -8.07 -9.04 1.35
CA ALA A 163 -9.39 -9.19 1.95
C ALA A 163 -9.40 -8.87 3.44
N ARG A 164 -8.37 -9.33 4.18
CA ARG A 164 -8.17 -8.98 5.60
C ARG A 164 -7.90 -7.49 5.79
N ALA A 165 -7.07 -6.89 4.93
CA ALA A 165 -6.80 -5.45 4.98
C ALA A 165 -8.07 -4.60 4.74
N LEU A 166 -9.02 -5.10 3.95
CA LEU A 166 -10.30 -4.46 3.64
C LEU A 166 -11.40 -4.75 4.66
N ALA A 167 -11.14 -5.54 5.70
CA ALA A 167 -12.15 -6.08 6.61
C ALA A 167 -12.99 -5.00 7.33
N LEU A 168 -12.40 -3.83 7.60
CA LEU A 168 -13.03 -2.69 8.28
C LEU A 168 -13.44 -1.56 7.33
N ASP A 169 -13.53 -1.79 6.03
CA ASP A 169 -13.79 -0.75 5.02
C ASP A 169 -12.86 0.47 5.15
N PRO A 170 -11.53 0.27 5.07
CA PRO A 170 -10.57 1.34 5.27
C PRO A 170 -10.65 2.39 4.16
N GLU A 171 -10.22 3.62 4.46
CA GLU A 171 -10.05 4.68 3.47
C GLU A 171 -8.66 4.69 2.85
N VAL A 172 -7.67 4.16 3.57
CA VAL A 172 -6.27 4.05 3.11
C VAL A 172 -5.79 2.60 3.24
N VAL A 173 -5.13 2.09 2.22
CA VAL A 173 -4.51 0.76 2.24
C VAL A 173 -3.01 0.89 1.97
N PHE A 174 -2.20 0.34 2.87
CA PHE A 174 -0.75 0.25 2.73
C PHE A 174 -0.37 -1.12 2.17
N LEU A 175 0.39 -1.14 1.08
CA LEU A 175 0.84 -2.36 0.41
C LEU A 175 2.37 -2.40 0.40
N ASP A 176 2.97 -3.36 1.11
CA ASP A 176 4.43 -3.56 1.12
C ASP A 176 4.78 -4.72 0.19
N GLU A 177 5.38 -4.42 -0.97
CA GLU A 177 5.79 -5.35 -2.02
C GLU A 177 4.66 -6.31 -2.44
N PRO A 178 3.51 -5.80 -2.91
CA PRO A 178 2.31 -6.61 -3.10
C PRO A 178 2.47 -7.70 -4.16
N THR A 179 3.22 -7.45 -5.24
CA THR A 179 3.44 -8.40 -6.36
C THR A 179 4.66 -9.29 -6.17
N SER A 180 5.46 -9.05 -5.12
CA SER A 180 6.67 -9.84 -4.85
C SER A 180 6.36 -11.33 -4.72
N GLY A 181 7.12 -12.15 -5.47
CA GLY A 181 6.99 -13.60 -5.50
C GLY A 181 5.83 -14.15 -6.34
N LEU A 182 5.13 -13.29 -7.08
CA LEU A 182 4.13 -13.70 -8.06
C LEU A 182 4.78 -13.89 -9.45
N ASP A 183 4.21 -14.77 -10.24
CA ASP A 183 4.47 -14.79 -11.68
C ASP A 183 3.87 -13.56 -12.38
N PRO A 184 4.33 -13.17 -13.58
CA PRO A 184 3.89 -11.94 -14.24
C PRO A 184 2.38 -11.86 -14.49
N ILE A 185 1.71 -12.98 -14.77
CA ILE A 185 0.25 -13.02 -15.01
C ILE A 185 -0.49 -12.75 -13.70
N SER A 186 -0.06 -13.40 -12.62
CA SER A 186 -0.63 -13.21 -11.28
C SER A 186 -0.37 -11.80 -10.75
N ALA A 187 0.81 -11.21 -11.01
CA ALA A 187 1.15 -9.84 -10.64
C ALA A 187 0.25 -8.84 -11.35
N SER A 188 0.12 -8.94 -12.68
CA SER A 188 -0.78 -8.07 -13.46
C SER A 188 -2.24 -8.20 -13.03
N ALA A 189 -2.71 -9.43 -12.71
CA ALA A 189 -4.06 -9.64 -12.21
C ALA A 189 -4.27 -9.04 -10.80
N PHE A 190 -3.21 -8.98 -9.97
CA PHE A 190 -3.26 -8.34 -8.67
C PHE A 190 -3.25 -6.82 -8.79
N ASP A 191 -2.44 -6.25 -9.68
CA ASP A 191 -2.42 -4.81 -9.96
C ASP A 191 -3.78 -4.33 -10.46
N LYS A 192 -4.38 -5.08 -11.39
CA LYS A 192 -5.75 -4.81 -11.85
C LYS A 192 -6.75 -4.83 -10.68
N LEU A 193 -6.66 -5.81 -9.79
CA LEU A 193 -7.51 -5.89 -8.59
C LEU A 193 -7.37 -4.63 -7.73
N ILE A 194 -6.15 -4.17 -7.45
CA ILE A 194 -5.91 -2.97 -6.65
C ILE A 194 -6.52 -1.72 -7.32
N ARG A 195 -6.36 -1.59 -8.63
CA ARG A 195 -6.98 -0.50 -9.40
C ARG A 195 -8.51 -0.56 -9.32
N ASP A 196 -9.10 -1.73 -9.58
CA ASP A 196 -10.55 -1.93 -9.55
C ASP A 196 -11.13 -1.61 -8.15
N LEU A 197 -10.43 -2.02 -7.07
CA LEU A 197 -10.79 -1.69 -5.70
C LEU A 197 -10.70 -0.18 -5.42
N ARG A 198 -9.62 0.50 -5.87
CA ARG A 198 -9.49 1.95 -5.75
C ARG A 198 -10.65 2.65 -6.46
N ASP A 199 -10.94 2.27 -7.70
CA ASP A 199 -11.95 2.93 -8.53
C ASP A 199 -13.38 2.68 -8.02
N THR A 200 -13.65 1.50 -7.47
CA THR A 200 -14.98 1.09 -7.01
C THR A 200 -15.27 1.54 -5.58
N LEU A 201 -14.30 1.43 -4.68
CA LEU A 201 -14.45 1.73 -3.25
C LEU A 201 -13.95 3.12 -2.86
N GLY A 202 -13.30 3.85 -3.77
CA GLY A 202 -12.70 5.16 -3.49
C GLY A 202 -11.48 5.07 -2.57
N LEU A 203 -10.77 3.94 -2.57
CA LEU A 203 -9.60 3.73 -1.72
C LEU A 203 -8.46 4.67 -2.08
N THR A 204 -7.70 5.06 -1.06
CA THR A 204 -6.36 5.62 -1.22
C THR A 204 -5.35 4.50 -1.01
N VAL A 205 -4.36 4.40 -1.87
CA VAL A 205 -3.36 3.32 -1.78
C VAL A 205 -1.96 3.91 -1.64
N VAL A 206 -1.22 3.44 -0.63
CA VAL A 206 0.21 3.71 -0.48
C VAL A 206 0.95 2.40 -0.71
N MET A 207 1.69 2.31 -1.81
CA MET A 207 2.35 1.08 -2.24
C MET A 207 3.87 1.24 -2.21
N VAL A 208 4.55 0.38 -1.46
CA VAL A 208 6.01 0.21 -1.58
C VAL A 208 6.27 -0.88 -2.59
N THR A 209 7.02 -0.58 -3.64
CA THR A 209 7.39 -1.58 -4.66
C THR A 209 8.71 -1.24 -5.34
N HIS A 210 9.33 -2.25 -5.94
CA HIS A 210 10.44 -2.12 -6.87
C HIS A 210 10.09 -2.70 -8.26
N ASP A 211 8.82 -3.06 -8.45
CA ASP A 211 8.31 -3.63 -9.70
C ASP A 211 7.88 -2.49 -10.65
N LEU A 212 8.63 -2.32 -11.74
CA LEU A 212 8.36 -1.30 -12.75
C LEU A 212 7.03 -1.53 -13.47
N ASP A 213 6.68 -2.80 -13.74
CA ASP A 213 5.42 -3.12 -14.43
C ASP A 213 4.23 -2.65 -13.60
N SER A 214 4.24 -2.92 -12.28
CA SER A 214 3.21 -2.40 -11.36
C SER A 214 3.19 -0.88 -11.32
N LEU A 215 4.37 -0.20 -11.29
CA LEU A 215 4.43 1.27 -11.30
C LEU A 215 3.76 1.86 -12.54
N TYR A 216 4.13 1.37 -13.72
CA TYR A 216 3.54 1.84 -14.99
C TYR A 216 2.07 1.48 -15.11
N ALA A 217 1.66 0.35 -14.52
CA ALA A 217 0.30 -0.13 -14.63
C ALA A 217 -0.69 0.67 -13.78
N ILE A 218 -0.35 1.01 -12.51
CA ILE A 218 -1.36 1.49 -11.56
C ILE A 218 -0.99 2.73 -10.76
N ALA A 219 0.29 3.18 -10.73
CA ALA A 219 0.65 4.34 -9.92
C ALA A 219 0.16 5.65 -10.55
N ASP A 220 -0.54 6.47 -9.77
CA ASP A 220 -0.92 7.83 -10.17
C ASP A 220 0.22 8.81 -9.87
N ARG A 221 0.91 8.61 -8.75
CA ARG A 221 2.05 9.42 -8.30
C ARG A 221 3.12 8.53 -7.70
N ILE A 222 4.36 8.92 -7.89
CA ILE A 222 5.54 8.20 -7.42
C ILE A 222 6.34 9.12 -6.52
N ALA A 223 6.79 8.63 -5.37
CA ALA A 223 7.72 9.27 -4.46
C ALA A 223 9.01 8.44 -4.37
N VAL A 224 10.14 9.04 -4.72
CA VAL A 224 11.44 8.37 -4.70
C VAL A 224 12.15 8.69 -3.40
N ILE A 225 12.48 7.66 -2.61
CA ILE A 225 13.32 7.79 -1.40
C ILE A 225 14.78 7.55 -1.77
N GLY A 226 15.63 8.53 -1.45
CA GLY A 226 17.08 8.43 -1.50
C GLY A 226 17.68 9.40 -0.48
N ASP A 227 18.94 9.20 -0.11
CA ASP A 227 19.64 10.05 0.87
C ASP A 227 18.82 10.37 2.14
N LYS A 228 18.02 9.37 2.60
CA LYS A 228 17.15 9.40 3.79
C LYS A 228 15.90 10.29 3.71
N HIS A 229 15.61 10.91 2.58
CA HIS A 229 14.45 11.79 2.37
C HIS A 229 13.77 11.53 1.01
N ILE A 230 12.71 12.26 0.70
CA ILE A 230 12.10 12.23 -0.63
C ILE A 230 12.94 13.08 -1.58
N LEU A 231 13.55 12.42 -2.58
CA LEU A 231 14.34 13.08 -3.62
C LEU A 231 13.47 13.83 -4.62
N VAL A 232 12.41 13.18 -5.03
CA VAL A 232 11.44 13.69 -6.02
C VAL A 232 10.11 12.99 -5.84
N GLU A 233 9.02 13.70 -6.08
CA GLU A 233 7.67 13.15 -6.18
C GLU A 233 6.94 13.74 -7.39
N GLY A 234 6.07 12.97 -8.01
CA GLY A 234 5.28 13.39 -9.16
C GLY A 234 4.81 12.20 -9.99
N ASP A 235 4.34 12.50 -11.20
CA ASP A 235 3.96 11.49 -12.16
C ASP A 235 5.18 10.82 -12.81
N LEU A 236 4.93 9.81 -13.61
CA LEU A 236 5.97 9.07 -14.32
C LEU A 236 6.81 9.97 -15.25
N GLN A 237 6.20 10.96 -15.90
CA GLN A 237 6.89 11.87 -16.80
C GLN A 237 7.95 12.69 -16.04
N LYS A 238 7.61 13.15 -14.84
CA LYS A 238 8.55 13.83 -13.98
C LYS A 238 9.71 12.93 -13.56
N MET A 239 9.45 11.64 -13.27
CA MET A 239 10.49 10.66 -12.90
C MET A 239 11.50 10.45 -14.04
N VAL A 240 10.99 10.24 -15.26
CA VAL A 240 11.84 10.00 -16.46
C VAL A 240 12.77 11.15 -16.77
N HIS A 241 12.37 12.39 -16.45
CA HIS A 241 13.15 13.60 -16.73
C HIS A 241 13.94 14.14 -15.53
N PHE A 242 13.87 13.50 -14.38
CA PHE A 242 14.55 13.96 -13.17
C PHE A 242 16.05 13.67 -13.23
N ASP A 243 16.88 14.70 -13.09
CA ASP A 243 18.33 14.57 -13.17
C ASP A 243 18.95 14.06 -11.86
N HIS A 244 18.91 12.75 -11.68
CA HIS A 244 19.56 12.05 -10.57
C HIS A 244 20.04 10.67 -11.04
N PRO A 245 21.29 10.24 -10.76
CA PRO A 245 21.88 9.02 -11.33
C PRO A 245 21.02 7.77 -11.10
N TRP A 246 20.57 7.53 -9.86
CA TRP A 246 19.76 6.37 -9.53
C TRP A 246 18.37 6.44 -10.19
N VAL A 247 17.73 7.61 -10.21
CA VAL A 247 16.39 7.79 -10.81
C VAL A 247 16.46 7.55 -12.32
N ASN A 248 17.48 8.10 -12.97
CA ASN A 248 17.71 7.88 -14.39
C ASN A 248 17.95 6.42 -14.73
N GLU A 249 18.80 5.72 -13.96
CA GLU A 249 19.06 4.30 -14.18
C GLU A 249 17.79 3.46 -13.96
N TYR A 250 17.00 3.78 -12.94
CA TYR A 250 15.79 3.04 -12.59
C TYR A 250 14.67 3.25 -13.61
N PHE A 251 14.36 4.49 -14.02
CA PHE A 251 13.26 4.81 -14.92
C PHE A 251 13.59 4.83 -16.41
N ASN A 252 14.87 4.93 -16.80
CA ASN A 252 15.33 4.99 -18.19
C ASN A 252 16.23 3.79 -18.56
N GLY A 253 16.52 2.88 -17.65
CA GLY A 253 17.32 1.69 -17.89
C GLY A 253 16.64 0.69 -18.84
N GLU A 254 17.34 -0.37 -19.21
CA GLU A 254 16.82 -1.39 -20.15
C GLU A 254 15.52 -2.04 -19.68
N ARG A 255 15.39 -2.31 -18.39
CA ARG A 255 14.17 -2.88 -17.79
C ARG A 255 12.97 -1.94 -17.90
N ALA A 256 13.18 -0.64 -17.66
CA ALA A 256 12.13 0.36 -17.79
C ALA A 256 11.63 0.48 -19.23
N ARG A 257 12.55 0.43 -20.20
CA ARG A 257 12.17 0.45 -21.63
C ARG A 257 11.36 -0.79 -22.05
N SER A 258 11.66 -1.93 -21.46
CA SER A 258 10.87 -3.15 -21.69
C SER A 258 9.46 -3.07 -21.11
N ALA A 259 9.30 -2.47 -19.93
CA ALA A 259 8.00 -2.25 -19.28
C ALA A 259 7.15 -1.18 -19.99
N MET A 260 7.80 -0.20 -20.64
CA MET A 260 7.11 0.84 -21.46
C MET A 260 6.68 0.35 -22.84
N ALA A 261 7.29 -0.72 -23.38
CA ALA A 261 6.93 -1.23 -24.69
C ALA A 261 5.48 -1.77 -24.65
N PRO A 262 4.58 -1.33 -25.56
CA PRO A 262 3.26 -1.92 -25.64
C PRO A 262 3.41 -3.43 -25.83
N ALA A 263 2.69 -4.22 -25.03
CA ALA A 263 2.62 -5.67 -25.22
C ALA A 263 2.34 -5.92 -26.70
N GLY A 264 3.34 -6.48 -27.41
CA GLY A 264 3.32 -6.63 -28.86
C GLY A 264 2.04 -7.33 -29.30
N GLY A 265 1.45 -6.79 -30.34
CA GLY A 265 0.20 -7.23 -30.91
C GLY A 265 0.25 -8.63 -31.53
#